data_9896220fff5d76ec93455b84d34c558c
#
_entry.id   9896220fff5d76ec93455b84d34c558c
#
_cell.length_a   1.000
_cell.length_b   1.000
_cell.length_c   1.000
_cell.angle_alpha   90.00
_cell.angle_beta   90.00
_cell.angle_gamma   90.00
#
_symmetry.space_group_name_H-M   'P 1'
#
loop_
_entity.id
_entity.type
_entity.pdbx_description
1 polymer ?
#
loop_
_entity_poly.entity_id
_entity_poly.type
_entity_poly.pdbx_seq_one_letter_code
_entity_poly.pdbx_strand_id
1 'polypeptide(L)'
;MSAFRKSILATLIIAINSLAIAQTDDADSLKMSALEALISAPPERALPIVSKVLSGDSSPALKERALFILSQIDLPEAQNQLVETARTGDTRLRLEAIRMIGIGGNPEALAALGELYANGDRNTKEAVLEAYLIAGDEQAVYQIALNSQDPRDFENAVQMLGAMGATRELRELRDRPGSGEALINAYAVAGDVESLTEMATDSSDPERQAQAIHGLGIAGGNEVGNVLRNIYNGTDVEDVKEAALQGLLIAGDDQAVLELFRASDDTMEKKKLLETLVMMDSDAVWDIIDTTLENGQ
;
A
#
# COMPACT_ATOMS: atom_id res chain seq x y z
N MET A 1 -5.61 -11.96 -12.78
CA MET A 1 -4.98 -11.26 -11.63
C MET A 1 -3.73 -11.95 -11.08
N SER A 2 -3.62 -13.31 -11.04
CA SER A 2 -2.43 -14.00 -10.48
C SER A 2 -1.12 -13.85 -11.27
N ALA A 3 -1.17 -13.68 -12.60
CA ALA A 3 0.02 -13.58 -13.45
C ALA A 3 0.71 -12.19 -13.36
N PHE A 4 -0.06 -11.13 -13.12
CA PHE A 4 0.47 -9.76 -13.03
C PHE A 4 1.20 -9.52 -11.68
N ARG A 5 0.69 -10.09 -10.58
CA ARG A 5 1.35 -10.04 -9.26
C ARG A 5 2.71 -10.77 -9.27
N LYS A 6 2.81 -11.91 -9.96
CA LYS A 6 4.08 -12.66 -10.09
C LYS A 6 5.14 -11.92 -10.91
N SER A 7 4.73 -11.09 -11.87
CA SER A 7 5.67 -10.31 -12.70
C SER A 7 6.25 -9.11 -11.97
N ILE A 8 5.47 -8.43 -11.11
CA ILE A 8 5.96 -7.31 -10.27
C ILE A 8 6.90 -7.83 -9.19
N LEU A 9 6.61 -9.00 -8.59
CA LEU A 9 7.50 -9.63 -7.61
C LEU A 9 8.86 -9.99 -8.23
N ALA A 10 8.87 -10.53 -9.45
CA ALA A 10 10.11 -10.88 -10.15
C ALA A 10 10.97 -9.64 -10.46
N THR A 11 10.35 -8.51 -10.80
CA THR A 11 11.06 -7.27 -11.13
C THR A 11 11.61 -6.57 -9.87
N LEU A 12 10.92 -6.66 -8.74
CA LEU A 12 11.39 -6.13 -7.45
C LEU A 12 12.59 -6.94 -6.92
N ILE A 13 12.59 -8.26 -7.09
CA ILE A 13 13.68 -9.15 -6.69
C ILE A 13 14.96 -8.87 -7.48
N ILE A 14 14.85 -8.50 -8.77
CA ILE A 14 16.01 -8.19 -9.62
C ILE A 14 16.63 -6.82 -9.27
N ALA A 15 15.85 -5.83 -8.84
CA ALA A 15 16.35 -4.49 -8.52
C ALA A 15 17.13 -4.44 -7.18
N ILE A 16 16.82 -5.33 -6.23
CA ILE A 16 17.50 -5.37 -4.91
C ILE A 16 18.89 -6.03 -5.01
N ASN A 17 19.11 -6.88 -6.00
CA ASN A 17 20.42 -7.55 -6.19
C ASN A 17 21.52 -6.65 -6.80
N SER A 18 21.18 -5.45 -7.28
CA SER A 18 22.16 -4.63 -8.02
C SER A 18 22.97 -3.66 -7.16
N LEU A 19 22.64 -3.43 -5.88
CA LEU A 19 23.29 -2.42 -5.05
C LEU A 19 24.23 -2.94 -3.93
N ALA A 20 24.34 -4.25 -3.74
CA ALA A 20 25.19 -4.83 -2.69
C ALA A 20 26.45 -5.56 -3.20
N ILE A 21 26.78 -5.45 -4.49
CA ILE A 21 27.97 -6.08 -5.06
C ILE A 21 29.10 -5.05 -5.13
N ALA A 22 29.60 -4.60 -3.99
CA ALA A 22 30.87 -3.89 -3.90
C ALA A 22 31.73 -4.54 -2.81
N GLN A 23 32.71 -5.33 -3.25
CA GLN A 23 33.79 -5.93 -2.45
C GLN A 23 33.41 -7.14 -1.59
N THR A 24 32.99 -8.22 -2.22
CA THR A 24 33.18 -9.56 -1.62
C THR A 24 34.54 -10.09 -2.05
N ASP A 25 35.34 -10.51 -1.06
CA ASP A 25 36.57 -11.25 -1.26
C ASP A 25 36.26 -12.47 -2.17
N ASP A 26 37.20 -12.90 -3.04
CA ASP A 26 36.98 -14.03 -3.97
C ASP A 26 36.47 -15.30 -3.25
N ALA A 27 36.85 -15.47 -1.99
CA ALA A 27 36.42 -16.59 -1.13
C ALA A 27 34.92 -16.50 -0.78
N ASP A 28 34.36 -15.31 -0.53
CA ASP A 28 32.94 -15.13 -0.24
C ASP A 28 32.11 -15.23 -1.52
N SER A 29 32.65 -14.86 -2.67
CA SER A 29 32.03 -15.07 -3.98
C SER A 29 31.82 -16.56 -4.28
N LEU A 30 32.82 -17.40 -4.04
CA LEU A 30 32.69 -18.86 -4.22
C LEU A 30 31.68 -19.47 -3.25
N LYS A 31 31.69 -19.02 -1.98
CA LYS A 31 30.70 -19.48 -0.98
C LYS A 31 29.28 -19.08 -1.36
N MET A 32 29.10 -17.86 -1.88
CA MET A 32 27.79 -17.39 -2.39
C MET A 32 27.29 -18.26 -3.53
N SER A 33 28.14 -18.54 -4.53
CA SER A 33 27.79 -19.41 -5.65
C SER A 33 27.49 -20.85 -5.20
N ALA A 34 28.23 -21.37 -4.24
CA ALA A 34 27.98 -22.71 -3.67
C ALA A 34 26.63 -22.74 -2.93
N LEU A 35 26.29 -21.67 -2.20
CA LEU A 35 25.03 -21.54 -1.48
C LEU A 35 23.85 -21.43 -2.48
N GLU A 36 24.02 -20.67 -3.55
CA GLU A 36 23.01 -20.53 -4.63
C GLU A 36 22.71 -21.86 -5.33
N ALA A 37 23.71 -22.71 -5.52
CA ALA A 37 23.50 -24.02 -6.10
C ALA A 37 22.56 -24.92 -5.27
N LEU A 38 22.39 -24.63 -3.96
CA LEU A 38 21.48 -25.37 -3.08
C LEU A 38 20.00 -25.09 -3.39
N ILE A 39 19.65 -24.02 -4.10
CA ILE A 39 18.27 -23.74 -4.52
C ILE A 39 17.71 -24.88 -5.38
N SER A 40 18.58 -25.52 -6.19
CA SER A 40 18.20 -26.62 -7.05
C SER A 40 18.51 -28.00 -6.45
N ALA A 41 19.03 -28.06 -5.23
CA ALA A 41 19.35 -29.29 -4.55
C ALA A 41 18.13 -29.91 -3.85
N PRO A 42 18.13 -31.25 -3.62
CA PRO A 42 17.09 -31.86 -2.80
C PRO A 42 17.01 -31.19 -1.42
N PRO A 43 15.81 -30.85 -0.93
CA PRO A 43 15.62 -30.14 0.33
C PRO A 43 16.34 -30.74 1.52
N GLU A 44 16.31 -32.08 1.64
CA GLU A 44 16.92 -32.83 2.74
C GLU A 44 18.46 -32.73 2.73
N ARG A 45 19.06 -32.42 1.58
CA ARG A 45 20.51 -32.19 1.45
C ARG A 45 20.86 -30.73 1.62
N ALA A 46 20.02 -29.81 1.17
CA ALA A 46 20.24 -28.38 1.28
C ALA A 46 20.13 -27.90 2.74
N LEU A 47 19.08 -28.34 3.45
CA LEU A 47 18.77 -27.87 4.80
C LEU A 47 19.95 -27.97 5.80
N PRO A 48 20.66 -29.10 5.96
CA PRO A 48 21.78 -29.16 6.90
C PRO A 48 22.92 -28.19 6.57
N ILE A 49 23.15 -27.93 5.27
CA ILE A 49 24.23 -27.04 4.82
C ILE A 49 23.82 -25.58 5.10
N VAL A 50 22.59 -25.21 4.76
CA VAL A 50 22.06 -23.87 5.01
C VAL A 50 22.01 -23.56 6.51
N SER A 51 21.58 -24.51 7.33
CA SER A 51 21.57 -24.40 8.80
C SER A 51 22.98 -24.16 9.37
N LYS A 52 23.99 -24.81 8.81
CA LYS A 52 25.37 -24.59 9.20
C LYS A 52 25.90 -23.19 8.86
N VAL A 53 25.48 -22.63 7.72
CA VAL A 53 25.83 -21.25 7.34
C VAL A 53 25.21 -20.24 8.30
N LEU A 54 23.96 -20.44 8.70
CA LEU A 54 23.26 -19.54 9.64
C LEU A 54 23.85 -19.57 11.04
N SER A 55 24.19 -20.74 11.55
CA SER A 55 24.74 -20.91 12.91
C SER A 55 26.25 -20.63 13.03
N GLY A 56 26.96 -20.59 11.91
CA GLY A 56 28.41 -20.37 11.87
C GLY A 56 28.81 -18.89 11.78
N ASP A 57 30.14 -18.67 11.68
CA ASP A 57 30.77 -17.36 11.52
C ASP A 57 30.78 -16.91 10.06
N SER A 58 29.64 -17.09 9.35
CA SER A 58 29.48 -16.65 7.96
C SER A 58 29.22 -15.15 7.90
N SER A 59 29.60 -14.51 6.77
CA SER A 59 29.31 -13.10 6.57
C SER A 59 27.78 -12.82 6.60
N PRO A 60 27.36 -11.60 6.96
CA PRO A 60 25.94 -11.24 6.97
C PRO A 60 25.25 -11.53 5.65
N ALA A 61 25.92 -11.26 4.51
CA ALA A 61 25.35 -11.52 3.16
C ALA A 61 25.10 -13.02 2.91
N LEU A 62 26.01 -13.90 3.37
CA LEU A 62 25.81 -15.35 3.27
C LEU A 62 24.66 -15.82 4.17
N LYS A 63 24.51 -15.26 5.37
CA LYS A 63 23.39 -15.59 6.27
C LYS A 63 22.04 -15.15 5.71
N GLU A 64 21.96 -13.95 5.11
CA GLU A 64 20.74 -13.47 4.43
C GLU A 64 20.37 -14.36 3.25
N ARG A 65 21.37 -14.76 2.45
CA ARG A 65 21.13 -15.69 1.35
C ARG A 65 20.67 -17.06 1.84
N ALA A 66 21.22 -17.53 2.96
CA ALA A 66 20.78 -18.76 3.61
C ALA A 66 19.33 -18.68 4.08
N LEU A 67 18.89 -17.56 4.65
CA LEU A 67 17.48 -17.33 5.00
C LEU A 67 16.56 -17.38 3.76
N PHE A 68 16.98 -16.76 2.65
CA PHE A 68 16.24 -16.86 1.40
C PHE A 68 16.09 -18.32 0.93
N ILE A 69 17.17 -19.12 0.99
CA ILE A 69 17.11 -20.54 0.59
C ILE A 69 16.18 -21.32 1.52
N LEU A 70 16.23 -21.05 2.84
CA LEU A 70 15.30 -21.68 3.79
C LEU A 70 13.84 -21.38 3.46
N SER A 71 13.53 -20.15 3.01
CA SER A 71 12.16 -19.80 2.64
C SER A 71 11.62 -20.57 1.43
N GLN A 72 12.53 -21.11 0.59
CA GLN A 72 12.20 -21.92 -0.58
C GLN A 72 12.14 -23.43 -0.29
N ILE A 73 12.55 -23.85 0.91
CA ILE A 73 12.55 -25.26 1.32
C ILE A 73 11.19 -25.59 1.99
N ASP A 74 10.41 -26.42 1.33
CA ASP A 74 9.13 -26.88 1.86
C ASP A 74 9.32 -28.09 2.80
N LEU A 75 10.02 -27.83 3.90
CA LEU A 75 10.19 -28.75 5.02
C LEU A 75 9.83 -28.03 6.32
N PRO A 76 9.07 -28.65 7.24
CA PRO A 76 8.73 -28.05 8.53
C PRO A 76 9.93 -27.57 9.33
N GLU A 77 11.04 -28.30 9.27
CA GLU A 77 12.29 -27.95 9.94
C GLU A 77 12.91 -26.65 9.41
N ALA A 78 12.81 -26.39 8.09
CA ALA A 78 13.29 -25.15 7.49
C ALA A 78 12.41 -23.96 7.93
N GLN A 79 11.11 -24.14 7.92
CA GLN A 79 10.16 -23.11 8.36
C GLN A 79 10.31 -22.82 9.86
N ASN A 80 10.47 -23.83 10.69
CA ASN A 80 10.77 -23.65 12.11
C ASN A 80 12.08 -22.88 12.34
N GLN A 81 13.10 -23.12 11.53
CA GLN A 81 14.37 -22.40 11.64
C GLN A 81 14.24 -20.92 11.23
N LEU A 82 13.43 -20.61 10.23
CA LEU A 82 13.10 -19.20 9.89
C LEU A 82 12.40 -18.51 11.05
N VAL A 83 11.37 -19.12 11.62
CA VAL A 83 10.63 -18.59 12.77
C VAL A 83 11.55 -18.41 13.98
N GLU A 84 12.42 -19.37 14.25
CA GLU A 84 13.38 -19.27 15.37
C GLU A 84 14.41 -18.13 15.13
N THR A 85 14.87 -17.95 13.88
CA THR A 85 15.75 -16.82 13.54
C THR A 85 15.03 -15.48 13.67
N ALA A 86 13.73 -15.42 13.32
CA ALA A 86 12.90 -14.25 13.50
C ALA A 86 12.68 -13.90 15.00
N ARG A 87 12.71 -14.91 15.88
CA ARG A 87 12.59 -14.73 17.34
C ARG A 87 13.89 -14.34 18.02
N THR A 88 14.99 -15.01 17.70
CA THR A 88 16.23 -15.00 18.48
C THR A 88 17.42 -14.35 17.79
N GLY A 89 17.33 -14.10 16.48
CA GLY A 89 18.40 -13.49 15.70
C GLY A 89 18.72 -12.05 16.15
N ASP A 90 19.91 -11.58 15.79
CA ASP A 90 20.19 -10.15 15.89
C ASP A 90 19.21 -9.33 15.05
N THR A 91 19.14 -8.02 15.27
CA THR A 91 18.15 -7.16 14.63
C THR A 91 18.11 -7.34 13.10
N ARG A 92 19.26 -7.45 12.44
CA ARG A 92 19.33 -7.58 10.99
C ARG A 92 18.80 -8.92 10.51
N LEU A 93 19.24 -10.01 11.12
CA LEU A 93 18.81 -11.37 10.76
C LEU A 93 17.34 -11.60 11.12
N ARG A 94 16.87 -11.03 12.24
CA ARG A 94 15.47 -11.09 12.66
C ARG A 94 14.55 -10.47 11.61
N LEU A 95 14.81 -9.22 11.19
CA LEU A 95 14.00 -8.52 10.21
C LEU A 95 14.04 -9.23 8.84
N GLU A 96 15.22 -9.72 8.45
CA GLU A 96 15.37 -10.50 7.22
C GLU A 96 14.61 -11.84 7.28
N ALA A 97 14.64 -12.55 8.40
CA ALA A 97 13.88 -13.79 8.58
C ALA A 97 12.37 -13.55 8.51
N ILE A 98 11.87 -12.47 9.11
CA ILE A 98 10.44 -12.06 9.01
C ILE A 98 10.08 -11.82 7.53
N ARG A 99 10.90 -11.08 6.80
CA ARG A 99 10.69 -10.83 5.38
C ARG A 99 10.70 -12.12 4.56
N MET A 100 11.61 -13.03 4.85
CA MET A 100 11.70 -14.34 4.18
C MET A 100 10.49 -15.22 4.46
N ILE A 101 9.90 -15.15 5.66
CA ILE A 101 8.63 -15.83 5.98
C ILE A 101 7.52 -15.31 5.07
N GLY A 102 7.43 -13.97 4.87
CA GLY A 102 6.47 -13.38 3.94
C GLY A 102 6.65 -13.83 2.49
N ILE A 103 7.91 -13.87 2.01
CA ILE A 103 8.26 -14.32 0.66
C ILE A 103 7.94 -15.82 0.47
N GLY A 104 8.24 -16.65 1.46
CA GLY A 104 7.98 -18.08 1.43
C GLY A 104 6.50 -18.42 1.46
N GLY A 105 5.70 -17.61 2.13
CA GLY A 105 4.24 -17.73 2.19
C GLY A 105 3.75 -19.01 2.89
N ASN A 106 4.60 -19.67 3.68
CA ASN A 106 4.20 -20.86 4.42
C ASN A 106 3.21 -20.48 5.54
N PRO A 107 1.98 -21.09 5.59
CA PRO A 107 0.94 -20.66 6.53
C PRO A 107 1.33 -20.82 8.01
N GLU A 108 2.09 -21.86 8.37
CA GLU A 108 2.49 -22.09 9.75
C GLU A 108 3.54 -21.06 10.21
N ALA A 109 4.48 -20.72 9.34
CA ALA A 109 5.47 -19.68 9.60
C ALA A 109 4.82 -18.29 9.67
N LEU A 110 3.87 -17.99 8.77
CA LEU A 110 3.10 -16.74 8.79
C LEU A 110 2.29 -16.60 10.10
N ALA A 111 1.65 -17.67 10.56
CA ALA A 111 0.90 -17.65 11.82
C ALA A 111 1.78 -17.27 13.04
N ALA A 112 3.06 -17.63 13.02
CA ALA A 112 4.00 -17.27 14.10
C ALA A 112 4.34 -15.77 14.14
N LEU A 113 4.15 -15.03 13.04
CA LEU A 113 4.43 -13.59 12.97
C LEU A 113 3.50 -12.75 13.87
N GLY A 114 2.28 -13.21 14.15
CA GLY A 114 1.35 -12.52 15.06
C GLY A 114 1.90 -12.36 16.48
N GLU A 115 2.60 -13.37 17.00
CA GLU A 115 3.27 -13.29 18.29
C GLU A 115 4.46 -12.31 18.27
N LEU A 116 5.22 -12.31 17.17
CA LEU A 116 6.34 -11.38 16.97
C LEU A 116 5.83 -9.93 16.86
N TYR A 117 4.71 -9.71 16.22
CA TYR A 117 4.06 -8.40 16.18
C TYR A 117 3.68 -7.92 17.58
N ALA A 118 2.99 -8.76 18.35
CA ALA A 118 2.48 -8.39 19.67
C ALA A 118 3.58 -7.99 20.67
N ASN A 119 4.76 -8.63 20.58
CA ASN A 119 5.88 -8.44 21.51
C ASN A 119 7.05 -7.64 20.89
N GLY A 120 6.96 -7.28 19.62
CA GLY A 120 8.06 -6.66 18.88
C GLY A 120 8.20 -5.15 19.13
N ASP A 121 9.41 -4.65 18.87
CA ASP A 121 9.66 -3.23 18.72
C ASP A 121 9.02 -2.71 17.42
N ARG A 122 9.09 -1.39 17.21
CA ARG A 122 8.51 -0.74 16.03
C ARG A 122 8.99 -1.35 14.71
N ASN A 123 10.29 -1.58 14.58
CA ASN A 123 10.87 -2.14 13.34
C ASN A 123 10.37 -3.57 13.09
N THR A 124 10.23 -4.36 14.15
CA THR A 124 9.67 -5.72 14.08
C THR A 124 8.21 -5.69 13.64
N LYS A 125 7.39 -4.78 14.20
CA LYS A 125 5.98 -4.62 13.82
C LYS A 125 5.84 -4.21 12.35
N GLU A 126 6.62 -3.24 11.88
CA GLU A 126 6.64 -2.82 10.49
C GLU A 126 7.02 -3.97 9.55
N ALA A 127 8.09 -4.72 9.88
CA ALA A 127 8.53 -5.87 9.09
C ALA A 127 7.47 -6.98 9.02
N VAL A 128 6.72 -7.21 10.11
CA VAL A 128 5.63 -8.21 10.13
C VAL A 128 4.47 -7.78 9.22
N LEU A 129 4.07 -6.50 9.25
CA LEU A 129 3.03 -5.98 8.35
C LEU A 129 3.47 -6.09 6.88
N GLU A 130 4.74 -5.76 6.58
CA GLU A 130 5.31 -5.95 5.24
C GLU A 130 5.33 -7.43 4.81
N ALA A 131 5.65 -8.34 5.72
CA ALA A 131 5.63 -9.77 5.44
C ALA A 131 4.22 -10.27 5.09
N TYR A 132 3.18 -9.81 5.82
CA TYR A 132 1.79 -10.13 5.51
C TYR A 132 1.34 -9.50 4.17
N LEU A 133 1.78 -8.27 3.84
CA LEU A 133 1.55 -7.66 2.53
C LEU A 133 2.14 -8.51 1.41
N ILE A 134 3.39 -8.95 1.55
CA ILE A 134 4.08 -9.80 0.57
C ILE A 134 3.35 -11.13 0.39
N ALA A 135 2.94 -11.75 1.51
CA ALA A 135 2.19 -13.01 1.51
C ALA A 135 0.74 -12.86 0.98
N GLY A 136 0.18 -11.64 1.02
CA GLY A 136 -1.22 -11.38 0.70
C GLY A 136 -2.18 -11.86 1.80
N ASP A 137 -1.72 -11.88 3.06
CA ASP A 137 -2.53 -12.30 4.21
C ASP A 137 -3.30 -11.12 4.81
N GLU A 138 -4.34 -10.69 4.10
CA GLU A 138 -5.25 -9.60 4.52
C GLU A 138 -5.91 -9.90 5.88
N GLN A 139 -6.22 -11.17 6.13
CA GLN A 139 -6.88 -11.59 7.37
C GLN A 139 -5.97 -11.40 8.59
N ALA A 140 -4.68 -11.69 8.48
CA ALA A 140 -3.74 -11.47 9.58
C ALA A 140 -3.61 -9.97 9.91
N VAL A 141 -3.51 -9.10 8.89
CA VAL A 141 -3.45 -7.65 9.07
C VAL A 141 -4.76 -7.11 9.67
N TYR A 142 -5.90 -7.62 9.23
CA TYR A 142 -7.21 -7.28 9.81
C TYR A 142 -7.28 -7.64 11.30
N GLN A 143 -6.81 -8.82 11.69
CA GLN A 143 -6.76 -9.22 13.11
C GLN A 143 -5.86 -8.30 13.94
N ILE A 144 -4.75 -7.82 13.38
CA ILE A 144 -3.91 -6.80 14.03
C ILE A 144 -4.71 -5.51 14.23
N ALA A 145 -5.37 -5.01 13.18
CA ALA A 145 -6.19 -3.81 13.29
C ALA A 145 -7.30 -3.97 14.34
N LEU A 146 -8.02 -5.09 14.31
CA LEU A 146 -9.15 -5.37 15.19
C LEU A 146 -8.75 -5.40 16.67
N ASN A 147 -7.61 -6.02 16.99
CA ASN A 147 -7.14 -6.24 18.36
C ASN A 147 -6.21 -5.14 18.89
N SER A 148 -5.79 -4.19 18.04
CA SER A 148 -4.88 -3.13 18.44
C SER A 148 -5.48 -2.21 19.51
N GLN A 149 -4.70 -1.94 20.56
CA GLN A 149 -5.04 -0.96 21.59
C GLN A 149 -4.29 0.37 21.39
N ASP A 150 -3.17 0.34 20.67
CA ASP A 150 -2.40 1.52 20.32
C ASP A 150 -2.97 2.14 19.03
N PRO A 151 -3.32 3.44 19.04
CA PRO A 151 -3.82 4.12 17.85
C PRO A 151 -2.87 4.05 16.65
N ARG A 152 -1.56 4.08 16.87
CA ARG A 152 -0.55 3.99 15.80
C ARG A 152 -0.50 2.59 15.18
N ASP A 153 -0.57 1.55 16.01
CA ASP A 153 -0.61 0.17 15.52
C ASP A 153 -1.88 -0.07 14.69
N PHE A 154 -3.00 0.52 15.12
CA PHE A 154 -4.25 0.50 14.35
C PHE A 154 -4.10 1.20 13.01
N GLU A 155 -3.60 2.43 13.01
CA GLU A 155 -3.39 3.23 11.82
C GLU A 155 -2.47 2.52 10.81
N ASN A 156 -1.34 1.98 11.27
CA ASN A 156 -0.41 1.23 10.42
C ASN A 156 -1.07 -0.01 9.79
N ALA A 157 -1.87 -0.76 10.57
CA ALA A 157 -2.57 -1.93 10.06
C ALA A 157 -3.67 -1.53 9.04
N VAL A 158 -4.41 -0.46 9.31
CA VAL A 158 -5.43 0.08 8.38
C VAL A 158 -4.81 0.58 7.09
N GLN A 159 -3.68 1.30 7.16
CA GLN A 159 -2.93 1.73 5.97
C GLN A 159 -2.45 0.52 5.16
N MET A 160 -1.99 -0.53 5.83
CA MET A 160 -1.56 -1.76 5.17
C MET A 160 -2.73 -2.46 4.47
N LEU A 161 -3.91 -2.55 5.10
CA LEU A 161 -5.13 -3.06 4.46
C LEU A 161 -5.51 -2.24 3.22
N GLY A 162 -5.37 -0.92 3.29
CA GLY A 162 -5.55 -0.03 2.14
C GLY A 162 -4.60 -0.38 0.99
N ALA A 163 -3.31 -0.53 1.28
CA ALA A 163 -2.30 -0.91 0.29
C ALA A 163 -2.53 -2.31 -0.32
N MET A 164 -3.13 -3.23 0.45
CA MET A 164 -3.54 -4.56 -0.01
C MET A 164 -4.81 -4.54 -0.86
N GLY A 165 -5.58 -3.46 -0.83
CA GLY A 165 -6.90 -3.35 -1.46
C GLY A 165 -7.99 -4.16 -0.72
N ALA A 166 -7.82 -4.37 0.57
CA ALA A 166 -8.67 -5.20 1.45
C ALA A 166 -9.95 -4.44 1.85
N THR A 167 -10.77 -4.06 0.88
CA THR A 167 -11.96 -3.19 1.09
C THR A 167 -12.99 -3.82 2.03
N ARG A 168 -13.17 -5.14 2.00
CA ARG A 168 -14.07 -5.84 2.91
C ARG A 168 -13.63 -5.70 4.36
N GLU A 169 -12.38 -5.95 4.65
CA GLU A 169 -11.77 -5.87 5.98
C GLU A 169 -11.81 -4.42 6.51
N LEU A 170 -11.55 -3.44 5.64
CA LEU A 170 -11.66 -2.02 6.00
C LEU A 170 -13.09 -1.62 6.37
N ARG A 171 -14.09 -2.10 5.63
CA ARG A 171 -15.52 -1.82 5.92
C ARG A 171 -15.97 -2.41 7.25
N GLU A 172 -15.44 -3.57 7.64
CA GLU A 172 -15.72 -4.18 8.95
C GLU A 172 -15.15 -3.39 10.13
N LEU A 173 -14.13 -2.51 9.89
CA LEU A 173 -13.55 -1.63 10.90
C LEU A 173 -14.28 -0.27 11.03
N ARG A 174 -15.30 0.00 10.20
CA ARG A 174 -16.01 1.30 10.13
C ARG A 174 -16.51 1.80 11.49
N ASP A 175 -17.09 0.92 12.27
CA ASP A 175 -17.75 1.29 13.52
C ASP A 175 -16.79 1.40 14.72
N ARG A 176 -15.49 1.24 14.48
CA ARG A 176 -14.49 1.38 15.52
C ARG A 176 -14.32 2.85 15.91
N PRO A 177 -14.42 3.21 17.22
CA PRO A 177 -14.23 4.58 17.67
C PRO A 177 -12.83 5.11 17.29
N GLY A 178 -12.78 6.31 16.71
CA GLY A 178 -11.53 6.96 16.33
C GLY A 178 -10.90 6.47 15.01
N SER A 179 -11.59 5.62 14.24
CA SER A 179 -11.06 5.06 12.99
C SER A 179 -11.23 5.98 11.77
N GLY A 180 -12.04 7.03 11.86
CA GLY A 180 -12.56 7.76 10.69
C GLY A 180 -11.49 8.24 9.71
N GLU A 181 -10.48 8.98 10.18
CA GLU A 181 -9.43 9.54 9.32
C GLU A 181 -8.55 8.43 8.69
N ALA A 182 -8.11 7.47 9.50
CA ALA A 182 -7.30 6.35 9.03
C ALA A 182 -8.03 5.54 7.94
N LEU A 183 -9.35 5.31 8.13
CA LEU A 183 -10.17 4.58 7.17
C LEU A 183 -10.39 5.35 5.87
N ILE A 184 -10.62 6.67 5.91
CA ILE A 184 -10.77 7.48 4.70
C ILE A 184 -9.52 7.36 3.81
N ASN A 185 -8.33 7.51 4.42
CA ASN A 185 -7.08 7.37 3.69
C ASN A 185 -6.90 5.95 3.12
N ALA A 186 -7.23 4.92 3.90
CA ALA A 186 -7.15 3.54 3.45
C ALA A 186 -8.15 3.22 2.33
N TYR A 187 -9.38 3.73 2.40
CA TYR A 187 -10.36 3.60 1.31
C TYR A 187 -9.89 4.28 0.03
N ALA A 188 -9.26 5.47 0.15
CA ALA A 188 -8.71 6.18 -1.00
C ALA A 188 -7.61 5.36 -1.70
N VAL A 189 -6.68 4.79 -0.93
CA VAL A 189 -5.60 3.95 -1.45
C VAL A 189 -6.14 2.63 -2.03
N ALA A 190 -7.14 2.03 -1.38
CA ALA A 190 -7.79 0.80 -1.84
C ALA A 190 -8.69 1.00 -3.07
N GLY A 191 -9.06 2.25 -3.40
CA GLY A 191 -10.00 2.58 -4.45
C GLY A 191 -11.46 2.24 -4.09
N ASP A 192 -11.82 2.28 -2.80
CA ASP A 192 -13.19 2.01 -2.34
C ASP A 192 -14.06 3.27 -2.48
N VAL A 193 -14.45 3.54 -3.73
CA VAL A 193 -15.27 4.69 -4.10
C VAL A 193 -16.63 4.66 -3.40
N GLU A 194 -17.20 3.48 -3.15
CA GLU A 194 -18.51 3.34 -2.50
C GLU A 194 -18.46 3.87 -1.06
N SER A 195 -17.50 3.40 -0.24
CA SER A 195 -17.35 3.86 1.15
C SER A 195 -17.01 5.35 1.23
N LEU A 196 -16.15 5.84 0.35
CA LEU A 196 -15.82 7.27 0.27
C LEU A 196 -17.04 8.11 -0.13
N THR A 197 -17.87 7.64 -1.07
CA THR A 197 -19.09 8.36 -1.49
C THR A 197 -20.10 8.47 -0.35
N GLU A 198 -20.32 7.40 0.41
CA GLU A 198 -21.18 7.46 1.59
C GLU A 198 -20.70 8.53 2.59
N MET A 199 -19.39 8.58 2.86
CA MET A 199 -18.81 9.56 3.79
C MET A 199 -18.83 10.99 3.21
N ALA A 200 -18.59 11.15 1.91
CA ALA A 200 -18.59 12.43 1.20
C ALA A 200 -19.98 13.06 1.08
N THR A 201 -21.05 12.26 1.19
CA THR A 201 -22.43 12.73 1.17
C THR A 201 -23.03 12.92 2.56
N ASP A 202 -22.36 12.48 3.63
CA ASP A 202 -22.78 12.70 5.01
C ASP A 202 -22.37 14.10 5.48
N SER A 203 -23.35 15.00 5.57
CA SER A 203 -23.14 16.38 6.05
C SER A 203 -23.14 16.55 7.57
N SER A 204 -23.26 15.48 8.33
CA SER A 204 -23.27 15.53 9.79
C SER A 204 -21.90 15.88 10.42
N ASP A 205 -20.82 15.60 9.68
CA ASP A 205 -19.44 15.91 10.04
C ASP A 205 -18.73 16.56 8.85
N PRO A 206 -18.68 17.91 8.77
CA PRO A 206 -18.12 18.62 7.63
C PRO A 206 -16.62 18.35 7.38
N GLU A 207 -15.86 18.10 8.44
CA GLU A 207 -14.42 17.81 8.32
C GLU A 207 -14.21 16.44 7.68
N ARG A 208 -14.93 15.43 8.16
CA ARG A 208 -14.94 14.08 7.60
C ARG A 208 -15.45 14.08 6.16
N GLN A 209 -16.50 14.86 5.87
CA GLN A 209 -17.02 15.03 4.53
C GLN A 209 -15.95 15.55 3.57
N ALA A 210 -15.23 16.62 3.94
CA ALA A 210 -14.18 17.20 3.11
C ALA A 210 -13.02 16.22 2.89
N GLN A 211 -12.61 15.47 3.93
CA GLN A 211 -11.58 14.43 3.80
C GLN A 211 -12.01 13.31 2.85
N ALA A 212 -13.27 12.87 2.92
CA ALA A 212 -13.81 11.83 2.03
C ALA A 212 -13.89 12.31 0.57
N ILE A 213 -14.26 13.56 0.34
CA ILE A 213 -14.26 14.19 -1.00
C ILE A 213 -12.81 14.22 -1.56
N HIS A 214 -11.84 14.61 -0.74
CA HIS A 214 -10.44 14.56 -1.13
C HIS A 214 -9.98 13.12 -1.43
N GLY A 215 -10.39 12.16 -0.59
CA GLY A 215 -10.15 10.72 -0.79
C GLY A 215 -10.71 10.20 -2.10
N LEU A 216 -11.89 10.65 -2.51
CA LEU A 216 -12.45 10.34 -3.84
C LEU A 216 -11.53 10.81 -4.96
N GLY A 217 -10.98 12.02 -4.88
CA GLY A 217 -10.01 12.52 -5.85
C GLY A 217 -8.79 11.61 -5.96
N ILE A 218 -8.26 11.13 -4.84
CA ILE A 218 -7.11 10.20 -4.80
C ILE A 218 -7.48 8.82 -5.37
N ALA A 219 -8.65 8.29 -5.01
CA ALA A 219 -9.12 7.00 -5.51
C ALA A 219 -9.22 6.96 -7.04
N GLY A 220 -9.59 8.08 -7.63
CA GLY A 220 -9.65 8.24 -9.09
C GLY A 220 -10.66 7.30 -9.77
N GLY A 221 -10.59 7.23 -11.09
CA GLY A 221 -11.43 6.34 -11.89
C GLY A 221 -12.64 7.04 -12.49
N ASN A 222 -13.23 6.42 -13.50
CA ASN A 222 -14.27 7.01 -14.35
C ASN A 222 -15.58 7.35 -13.61
N GLU A 223 -15.82 6.74 -12.44
CA GLU A 223 -17.04 6.98 -11.66
C GLU A 223 -16.89 8.19 -10.72
N VAL A 224 -15.66 8.48 -10.29
CA VAL A 224 -15.36 9.53 -9.31
C VAL A 224 -15.75 10.92 -9.81
N GLY A 225 -15.47 11.24 -11.07
CA GLY A 225 -15.85 12.52 -11.68
C GLY A 225 -17.34 12.79 -11.60
N ASN A 226 -18.17 11.78 -11.86
CA ASN A 226 -19.63 11.89 -11.74
C ASN A 226 -20.06 12.11 -10.28
N VAL A 227 -19.45 11.41 -9.33
CA VAL A 227 -19.74 11.56 -7.90
C VAL A 227 -19.39 12.96 -7.42
N LEU A 228 -18.19 13.45 -7.72
CA LEU A 228 -17.71 14.77 -7.31
C LEU A 228 -18.53 15.89 -7.94
N ARG A 229 -18.90 15.77 -9.23
CA ARG A 229 -19.80 16.71 -9.90
C ARG A 229 -21.19 16.75 -9.26
N ASN A 230 -21.73 15.59 -8.88
CA ASN A 230 -23.02 15.53 -8.19
C ASN A 230 -22.96 16.17 -6.79
N ILE A 231 -21.85 15.97 -6.05
CA ILE A 231 -21.61 16.65 -4.77
C ILE A 231 -21.55 18.16 -4.99
N TYR A 232 -20.77 18.63 -5.96
CA TYR A 232 -20.66 20.04 -6.31
C TYR A 232 -22.01 20.70 -6.59
N ASN A 233 -22.85 20.05 -7.42
CA ASN A 233 -24.17 20.55 -7.79
C ASN A 233 -25.22 20.39 -6.68
N GLY A 234 -25.01 19.47 -5.75
CA GLY A 234 -25.96 19.12 -4.69
C GLY A 234 -25.84 19.96 -3.41
N THR A 235 -24.88 20.87 -3.33
CA THR A 235 -24.63 21.67 -2.12
C THR A 235 -24.58 23.17 -2.42
N ASP A 236 -25.02 23.96 -1.44
CA ASP A 236 -24.82 25.41 -1.40
C ASP A 236 -23.66 25.83 -0.49
N VAL A 237 -23.00 24.85 0.15
CA VAL A 237 -21.86 25.10 1.05
C VAL A 237 -20.60 25.28 0.22
N GLU A 238 -20.04 26.50 0.24
CA GLU A 238 -18.88 26.85 -0.59
C GLU A 238 -17.67 25.96 -0.34
N ASP A 239 -17.38 25.63 0.92
CA ASP A 239 -16.25 24.78 1.29
C ASP A 239 -16.38 23.36 0.70
N VAL A 240 -17.60 22.83 0.61
CA VAL A 240 -17.87 21.52 0.01
C VAL A 240 -17.75 21.57 -1.52
N LYS A 241 -18.23 22.67 -2.15
CA LYS A 241 -18.01 22.90 -3.58
C LYS A 241 -16.53 22.99 -3.92
N GLU A 242 -15.77 23.71 -3.10
CA GLU A 242 -14.33 23.84 -3.27
C GLU A 242 -13.60 22.51 -3.12
N ALA A 243 -13.94 21.72 -2.10
CA ALA A 243 -13.39 20.39 -1.90
C ALA A 243 -13.71 19.47 -3.11
N ALA A 244 -14.95 19.51 -3.63
CA ALA A 244 -15.33 18.73 -4.79
C ALA A 244 -14.54 19.12 -6.06
N LEU A 245 -14.33 20.42 -6.26
CA LEU A 245 -13.53 20.94 -7.37
C LEU A 245 -12.05 20.54 -7.26
N GLN A 246 -11.48 20.61 -6.05
CA GLN A 246 -10.13 20.11 -5.78
C GLN A 246 -10.05 18.59 -6.00
N GLY A 247 -11.07 17.84 -5.62
CA GLY A 247 -11.16 16.41 -5.89
C GLY A 247 -11.12 16.10 -7.39
N LEU A 248 -11.87 16.86 -8.21
CA LEU A 248 -11.85 16.75 -9.68
C LEU A 248 -10.47 17.06 -10.26
N LEU A 249 -9.80 18.09 -9.74
CA LEU A 249 -8.43 18.44 -10.12
C LEU A 249 -7.44 17.30 -9.82
N ILE A 250 -7.54 16.69 -8.64
CA ILE A 250 -6.68 15.55 -8.22
C ILE A 250 -6.98 14.32 -9.09
N ALA A 251 -8.25 14.04 -9.37
CA ALA A 251 -8.65 12.92 -10.23
C ALA A 251 -8.25 13.13 -11.69
N GLY A 252 -7.91 14.36 -12.09
CA GLY A 252 -7.59 14.70 -13.48
C GLY A 252 -8.80 14.68 -14.42
N ASP A 253 -10.02 14.86 -13.90
CA ASP A 253 -11.26 14.82 -14.69
C ASP A 253 -11.66 16.23 -15.15
N ASP A 254 -10.95 16.73 -16.16
CA ASP A 254 -11.22 18.03 -16.79
C ASP A 254 -12.58 18.05 -17.51
N GLN A 255 -13.06 16.91 -17.99
CA GLN A 255 -14.36 16.78 -18.62
C GLN A 255 -15.50 17.10 -17.62
N ALA A 256 -15.42 16.61 -16.38
CA ALA A 256 -16.40 16.94 -15.35
C ALA A 256 -16.40 18.43 -15.01
N VAL A 257 -15.23 19.05 -14.92
CA VAL A 257 -15.10 20.51 -14.70
C VAL A 257 -15.64 21.31 -15.89
N LEU A 258 -15.40 20.87 -17.11
CA LEU A 258 -15.95 21.47 -18.33
C LEU A 258 -17.48 21.41 -18.37
N GLU A 259 -18.06 20.30 -17.93
CA GLU A 259 -19.52 20.15 -17.83
C GLU A 259 -20.09 21.11 -16.78
N LEU A 260 -19.47 21.28 -15.63
CA LEU A 260 -19.85 22.28 -14.62
C LEU A 260 -19.77 23.69 -15.19
N PHE A 261 -18.70 24.05 -15.90
CA PHE A 261 -18.52 25.35 -16.53
C PHE A 261 -19.65 25.68 -17.53
N ARG A 262 -20.03 24.70 -18.36
CA ARG A 262 -21.10 24.85 -19.35
C ARG A 262 -22.47 24.95 -18.72
N ALA A 263 -22.67 24.30 -17.58
CA ALA A 263 -23.96 24.26 -16.88
C ALA A 263 -24.20 25.50 -15.99
N SER A 264 -23.14 26.17 -15.52
CA SER A 264 -23.26 27.34 -14.65
C SER A 264 -23.71 28.58 -15.45
N ASP A 265 -24.59 29.39 -14.85
CA ASP A 265 -24.97 30.72 -15.33
C ASP A 265 -24.34 31.85 -14.48
N ASP A 266 -23.68 31.47 -13.35
CA ASP A 266 -23.03 32.43 -12.46
C ASP A 266 -21.61 32.76 -12.95
N THR A 267 -21.33 34.07 -13.09
CA THR A 267 -20.06 34.59 -13.62
C THR A 267 -18.89 34.31 -12.66
N MET A 268 -19.12 34.36 -11.34
CA MET A 268 -18.07 34.09 -10.36
C MET A 268 -17.72 32.63 -10.33
N GLU A 269 -18.71 31.75 -10.39
CA GLU A 269 -18.53 30.32 -10.50
C GLU A 269 -17.81 29.94 -11.80
N LYS A 270 -18.24 30.47 -12.94
CA LYS A 270 -17.53 30.27 -14.23
C LYS A 270 -16.07 30.67 -14.18
N LYS A 271 -15.74 31.79 -13.50
CA LYS A 271 -14.36 32.21 -13.35
C LYS A 271 -13.54 31.18 -12.59
N LYS A 272 -14.05 30.66 -11.46
CA LYS A 272 -13.40 29.64 -10.64
C LYS A 272 -13.19 28.33 -11.42
N LEU A 273 -14.21 27.88 -12.16
CA LEU A 273 -14.15 26.70 -13.01
C LEU A 273 -13.15 26.86 -14.17
N LEU A 274 -13.09 28.03 -14.79
CA LEU A 274 -12.12 28.33 -15.84
C LEU A 274 -10.69 28.31 -15.29
N GLU A 275 -10.45 28.91 -14.12
CA GLU A 275 -9.14 28.85 -13.45
C GLU A 275 -8.72 27.40 -13.16
N THR A 276 -9.65 26.56 -12.75
CA THR A 276 -9.40 25.12 -12.52
C THR A 276 -9.05 24.40 -13.83
N LEU A 277 -9.80 24.64 -14.92
CA LEU A 277 -9.48 24.05 -16.22
C LEU A 277 -8.11 24.44 -16.75
N VAL A 278 -7.68 25.70 -16.49
CA VAL A 278 -6.33 26.15 -16.82
C VAL A 278 -5.27 25.41 -15.99
N MET A 279 -5.50 25.21 -14.67
CA MET A 279 -4.60 24.42 -13.82
C MET A 279 -4.48 22.95 -14.24
N MET A 280 -5.55 22.40 -14.84
CA MET A 280 -5.57 21.03 -15.35
C MET A 280 -4.93 20.88 -16.74
N ASP A 281 -4.51 22.00 -17.37
CA ASP A 281 -4.00 22.03 -18.75
C ASP A 281 -4.94 21.36 -19.76
N SER A 282 -6.26 21.59 -19.59
CA SER A 282 -7.30 21.03 -20.45
C SER A 282 -7.25 21.66 -21.84
N ASP A 283 -7.20 20.84 -22.89
CA ASP A 283 -7.19 21.33 -24.27
C ASP A 283 -8.41 22.20 -24.58
N ALA A 284 -9.57 21.88 -23.99
CA ALA A 284 -10.81 22.60 -24.20
C ALA A 284 -10.81 24.04 -23.64
N VAL A 285 -9.91 24.35 -22.69
CA VAL A 285 -9.88 25.67 -22.05
C VAL A 285 -9.45 26.77 -23.01
N TRP A 286 -8.58 26.46 -23.96
CA TRP A 286 -8.05 27.45 -24.91
C TRP A 286 -9.13 27.96 -25.84
N ASP A 287 -10.01 27.08 -26.34
CA ASP A 287 -11.15 27.44 -27.16
C ASP A 287 -12.18 28.30 -26.37
N ILE A 288 -12.36 28.00 -25.08
CA ILE A 288 -13.25 28.77 -24.20
C ILE A 288 -12.69 30.18 -23.98
N ILE A 289 -11.37 30.30 -23.71
CA ILE A 289 -10.72 31.58 -23.49
C ILE A 289 -10.82 32.43 -24.74
N ASP A 290 -10.52 31.88 -25.93
CA ASP A 290 -10.56 32.59 -27.20
C ASP A 290 -12.00 33.11 -27.48
N THR A 291 -12.99 32.22 -27.40
CA THR A 291 -14.40 32.59 -27.58
C THR A 291 -14.87 33.63 -26.58
N THR A 292 -14.41 33.56 -25.32
CA THR A 292 -14.83 34.52 -24.27
C THR A 292 -14.26 35.91 -24.55
N LEU A 293 -13.02 36.00 -25.04
CA LEU A 293 -12.37 37.25 -25.37
C LEU A 293 -12.91 37.86 -26.66
N GLU A 294 -13.32 37.07 -27.64
CA GLU A 294 -13.96 37.55 -28.87
C GLU A 294 -15.37 38.12 -28.63
N ASN A 295 -16.17 37.49 -27.78
CA ASN A 295 -17.54 37.89 -27.48
C ASN A 295 -17.65 39.06 -26.48
N GLY A 296 -16.53 39.44 -25.86
CA GLY A 296 -16.41 40.57 -24.90
C GLY A 296 -16.12 41.92 -25.56
N GLN A 297 -16.09 42.00 -26.89
CA GLN A 297 -16.03 43.25 -27.66
C GLN A 297 -17.43 43.59 -28.18
#